data_ecfcdecb75eb76d82dbd48d9cb4fcc37
#
_entry.id   ecfcdecb75eb76d82dbd48d9cb4fcc37
#
_cell.length_a   1.000
_cell.length_b   1.000
_cell.length_c   1.000
_cell.angle_alpha   90.00
_cell.angle_beta   90.00
_cell.angle_gamma   90.00
#
_symmetry.space_group_name_H-M   'P 1'
#
loop_
_entity.id
_entity.type
_entity.pdbx_description
1 polymer ?
#
loop_
_entity_poly.entity_id
_entity_poly.type
_entity_poly.pdbx_seq_one_letter_code
_entity_poly.pdbx_strand_id
1 'polypeptide(L)'
;MKKILLIEDNTDVRENIAEILELANFNVITAENGKVGVDKAQNDNPDLIICDIMMPELDGYGVLHILSKNKKTAQIPFIFLTAKSEKVDFRKGMNMGADDYLTKPFEDTELLDAIESRLKKREIVNTDYAQNYEGINEFITDARAIAKLHDLSNDRKKRSYQKKSEIFRKGDLPNYLFFVLDGKIKEYKTNEDGKELITGIYGQGDFFGYEALLENSEYRESASAIENSELALIPKKDFFSLIYTNRDVANKFIEMLSNKVSEKEERLLNLAYNSVRQRTAEALLTLFEKYDNKPEISISRDDLAHMVGTATESVIRVLSDFKDENVIEIQSGKIRVNYPDKLEQIIRWNFAR
;
A
#
# COMPACT_ATOMS: atom_id res chain seq x y z
N MET A 1 1.95 13.19 -23.82
CA MET A 1 1.19 12.39 -24.79
C MET A 1 1.51 10.94 -24.51
N LYS A 2 0.50 10.06 -24.28
CA LYS A 2 0.73 8.66 -23.95
C LYS A 2 1.12 7.89 -25.20
N LYS A 3 2.04 6.94 -25.05
CA LYS A 3 2.63 6.16 -26.13
C LYS A 3 1.99 4.77 -26.18
N ILE A 4 1.36 4.41 -27.29
CA ILE A 4 0.70 3.11 -27.49
C ILE A 4 1.47 2.30 -28.52
N LEU A 5 1.79 1.06 -28.21
CA LEU A 5 2.34 0.10 -29.15
C LEU A 5 1.19 -0.77 -29.71
N LEU A 6 0.97 -0.70 -31.00
CA LEU A 6 0.00 -1.50 -31.73
C LEU A 6 0.73 -2.59 -32.52
N ILE A 7 0.42 -3.86 -32.24
CA ILE A 7 0.99 -5.05 -32.92
C ILE A 7 -0.13 -5.74 -33.67
N GLU A 8 -0.08 -5.68 -34.97
CA GLU A 8 -1.11 -6.19 -35.90
C GLU A 8 -0.45 -6.53 -37.25
N ASP A 9 -0.64 -7.73 -37.75
CA ASP A 9 0.00 -8.16 -39.00
C ASP A 9 -0.72 -7.65 -40.26
N ASN A 10 -2.04 -7.47 -40.18
CA ASN A 10 -2.83 -6.92 -41.27
C ASN A 10 -2.59 -5.40 -41.41
N THR A 11 -2.02 -4.98 -42.55
CA THR A 11 -1.66 -3.58 -42.79
C THR A 11 -2.86 -2.64 -42.73
N ASP A 12 -3.99 -2.99 -43.38
CA ASP A 12 -5.17 -2.14 -43.45
C ASP A 12 -5.80 -1.95 -42.05
N VAL A 13 -5.85 -3.02 -41.22
CA VAL A 13 -6.36 -2.97 -39.86
C VAL A 13 -5.42 -2.16 -38.97
N ARG A 14 -4.10 -2.36 -39.13
CA ARG A 14 -3.08 -1.63 -38.38
C ARG A 14 -3.13 -0.14 -38.65
N GLU A 15 -3.22 0.27 -39.90
CA GLU A 15 -3.31 1.69 -40.30
C GLU A 15 -4.60 2.34 -39.80
N ASN A 16 -5.73 1.67 -39.91
CA ASN A 16 -7.02 2.17 -39.44
C ASN A 16 -7.00 2.39 -37.91
N ILE A 17 -6.55 1.39 -37.16
CA ILE A 17 -6.47 1.51 -35.68
C ILE A 17 -5.47 2.61 -35.30
N ALA A 18 -4.34 2.72 -35.97
CA ALA A 18 -3.35 3.76 -35.72
C ALA A 18 -3.93 5.15 -35.96
N GLU A 19 -4.69 5.36 -37.05
CA GLU A 19 -5.36 6.64 -37.33
C GLU A 19 -6.37 7.02 -36.25
N ILE A 20 -7.21 6.07 -35.78
CA ILE A 20 -8.16 6.29 -34.66
C ILE A 20 -7.42 6.75 -33.40
N LEU A 21 -6.32 6.09 -33.06
CA LEU A 21 -5.53 6.41 -31.87
C LEU A 21 -4.82 7.77 -31.98
N GLU A 22 -4.30 8.10 -33.16
CA GLU A 22 -3.66 9.40 -33.44
C GLU A 22 -4.68 10.54 -33.35
N LEU A 23 -5.88 10.36 -33.91
CA LEU A 23 -7.01 11.31 -33.77
C LEU A 23 -7.42 11.52 -32.31
N ALA A 24 -7.27 10.50 -31.48
CA ALA A 24 -7.49 10.58 -30.03
C ALA A 24 -6.29 11.15 -29.24
N ASN A 25 -5.30 11.75 -29.91
CA ASN A 25 -4.10 12.35 -29.33
C ASN A 25 -3.16 11.37 -28.61
N PHE A 26 -3.07 10.11 -29.03
CA PHE A 26 -2.04 9.18 -28.61
C PHE A 26 -0.82 9.23 -29.54
N ASN A 27 0.37 8.89 -29.00
CA ASN A 27 1.57 8.67 -29.80
C ASN A 27 1.63 7.17 -30.16
N VAL A 28 1.44 6.83 -31.43
CA VAL A 28 1.32 5.44 -31.86
C VAL A 28 2.62 4.91 -32.44
N ILE A 29 3.04 3.75 -31.94
CA ILE A 29 4.12 2.95 -32.53
C ILE A 29 3.48 1.68 -33.05
N THR A 30 3.73 1.34 -34.33
CA THR A 30 3.16 0.14 -34.94
C THR A 30 4.20 -0.96 -35.11
N ALA A 31 3.79 -2.22 -35.00
CA ALA A 31 4.61 -3.39 -35.31
C ALA A 31 3.81 -4.37 -36.20
N GLU A 32 4.46 -4.94 -37.19
CA GLU A 32 3.83 -5.80 -38.21
C GLU A 32 3.78 -7.28 -37.80
N ASN A 33 4.42 -7.66 -36.70
CA ASN A 33 4.38 -9.01 -36.13
C ASN A 33 4.83 -9.01 -34.67
N GLY A 34 4.65 -10.15 -34.00
CA GLY A 34 4.97 -10.27 -32.59
C GLY A 34 6.44 -10.08 -32.24
N LYS A 35 7.39 -10.46 -33.12
CA LYS A 35 8.84 -10.29 -32.84
C LYS A 35 9.21 -8.81 -32.83
N VAL A 36 8.81 -8.07 -33.85
CA VAL A 36 9.01 -6.61 -33.94
C VAL A 36 8.31 -5.92 -32.79
N GLY A 37 7.13 -6.41 -32.37
CA GLY A 37 6.39 -5.92 -31.21
C GLY A 37 7.16 -6.06 -29.92
N VAL A 38 7.76 -7.22 -29.64
CA VAL A 38 8.58 -7.46 -28.46
C VAL A 38 9.79 -6.52 -28.43
N ASP A 39 10.51 -6.39 -29.54
CA ASP A 39 11.69 -5.51 -29.62
C ASP A 39 11.32 -4.05 -29.37
N LYS A 40 10.23 -3.56 -29.98
CA LYS A 40 9.74 -2.19 -29.77
C LYS A 40 9.26 -1.98 -28.34
N ALA A 41 8.54 -2.94 -27.73
CA ALA A 41 8.11 -2.84 -26.34
C ALA A 41 9.28 -2.67 -25.37
N GLN A 42 10.41 -3.35 -25.62
CA GLN A 42 11.60 -3.26 -24.77
C GLN A 42 12.42 -1.99 -24.97
N ASN A 43 12.44 -1.43 -26.19
CA ASN A 43 13.27 -0.28 -26.53
C ASN A 43 12.54 1.06 -26.37
N ASP A 44 11.26 1.11 -26.73
CA ASP A 44 10.48 2.34 -26.82
C ASP A 44 9.67 2.67 -25.54
N ASN A 45 9.59 1.71 -24.59
CA ASN A 45 8.85 1.84 -23.31
C ASN A 45 7.42 2.41 -23.50
N PRO A 46 6.51 1.71 -24.17
CA PRO A 46 5.15 2.19 -24.38
C PRO A 46 4.37 2.24 -23.06
N ASP A 47 3.35 3.10 -23.01
CA ASP A 47 2.44 3.20 -21.87
C ASP A 47 1.38 2.11 -21.88
N LEU A 48 1.05 1.55 -23.05
CA LEU A 48 0.08 0.47 -23.26
C LEU A 48 0.42 -0.29 -24.55
N ILE A 49 0.12 -1.58 -24.55
CA ILE A 49 0.29 -2.47 -25.72
C ILE A 49 -1.08 -2.99 -26.15
N ILE A 50 -1.37 -2.87 -27.44
CA ILE A 50 -2.51 -3.50 -28.10
C ILE A 50 -1.93 -4.54 -29.08
N CYS A 51 -2.39 -5.78 -28.98
CA CYS A 51 -1.80 -6.86 -29.75
C CYS A 51 -2.89 -7.79 -30.33
N ASP A 52 -2.84 -8.03 -31.62
CA ASP A 52 -3.62 -9.11 -32.21
C ASP A 52 -3.14 -10.46 -31.69
N ILE A 53 -4.08 -11.40 -31.53
CA ILE A 53 -3.74 -12.76 -31.09
C ILE A 53 -3.13 -13.57 -32.24
N MET A 54 -3.77 -13.50 -33.39
CA MET A 54 -3.44 -14.38 -34.55
C MET A 54 -2.48 -13.72 -35.52
N MET A 55 -1.19 -13.85 -35.25
CA MET A 55 -0.14 -13.31 -36.10
C MET A 55 0.88 -14.40 -36.50
N PRO A 56 1.51 -14.29 -37.66
CA PRO A 56 2.57 -15.21 -38.10
C PRO A 56 3.83 -15.02 -37.22
N GLU A 57 4.69 -16.02 -37.18
CA GLU A 57 5.96 -16.12 -36.50
C GLU A 57 5.85 -16.16 -34.96
N LEU A 58 5.23 -15.17 -34.32
CA LEU A 58 5.00 -15.08 -32.90
C LEU A 58 3.60 -14.54 -32.64
N ASP A 59 2.72 -15.37 -32.08
CA ASP A 59 1.36 -15.01 -31.77
C ASP A 59 1.28 -14.04 -30.55
N GLY A 60 0.15 -13.42 -30.34
CA GLY A 60 -0.06 -12.46 -29.25
C GLY A 60 0.17 -13.07 -27.85
N TYR A 61 -0.13 -14.36 -27.65
CA TYR A 61 0.14 -15.06 -26.40
C TYR A 61 1.65 -15.21 -26.15
N GLY A 62 2.42 -15.52 -27.19
CA GLY A 62 3.87 -15.57 -27.13
C GLY A 62 4.48 -14.20 -26.81
N VAL A 63 3.94 -13.12 -27.41
CA VAL A 63 4.34 -11.75 -27.09
C VAL A 63 4.13 -11.47 -25.60
N LEU A 64 2.92 -11.67 -25.07
CA LEU A 64 2.60 -11.46 -23.65
C LEU A 64 3.50 -12.29 -22.73
N HIS A 65 3.73 -13.57 -23.06
CA HIS A 65 4.59 -14.44 -22.29
C HIS A 65 6.03 -13.94 -22.19
N ILE A 66 6.58 -13.42 -23.27
CA ILE A 66 7.96 -12.86 -23.27
C ILE A 66 8.00 -11.56 -22.46
N LEU A 67 7.05 -10.65 -22.68
CA LEU A 67 7.02 -9.35 -22.03
C LEU A 67 6.74 -9.46 -20.53
N SER A 68 5.91 -10.40 -20.09
CA SER A 68 5.60 -10.63 -18.66
C SER A 68 6.79 -11.14 -17.83
N LYS A 69 7.81 -11.73 -18.47
CA LYS A 69 9.04 -12.18 -17.80
C LYS A 69 10.12 -11.10 -17.66
N ASN A 70 9.98 -9.99 -18.35
CA ASN A 70 10.95 -8.91 -18.29
C ASN A 70 10.45 -7.81 -17.33
N LYS A 71 11.22 -7.50 -16.29
CA LYS A 71 10.85 -6.51 -15.25
C LYS A 71 10.48 -5.13 -15.81
N LYS A 72 11.04 -4.72 -16.94
CA LYS A 72 10.73 -3.42 -17.58
C LYS A 72 9.38 -3.40 -18.28
N THR A 73 8.95 -4.53 -18.85
CA THR A 73 7.74 -4.62 -19.68
C THR A 73 6.58 -5.33 -18.99
N ALA A 74 6.85 -6.07 -17.91
CA ALA A 74 5.83 -6.85 -17.18
C ALA A 74 4.68 -6.02 -16.58
N GLN A 75 4.90 -4.72 -16.37
CA GLN A 75 3.91 -3.79 -15.81
C GLN A 75 3.20 -2.95 -16.86
N ILE A 76 3.50 -3.16 -18.17
CA ILE A 76 2.83 -2.42 -19.23
C ILE A 76 1.47 -3.07 -19.48
N PRO A 77 0.36 -2.31 -19.39
CA PRO A 77 -0.98 -2.82 -19.67
C PRO A 77 -1.05 -3.44 -21.07
N PHE A 78 -1.69 -4.61 -21.17
CA PHE A 78 -1.75 -5.39 -22.41
C PHE A 78 -3.19 -5.73 -22.78
N ILE A 79 -3.65 -5.25 -23.93
CA ILE A 79 -4.98 -5.49 -24.49
C ILE A 79 -4.85 -6.40 -25.71
N PHE A 80 -5.58 -7.51 -25.72
CA PHE A 80 -5.66 -8.36 -26.89
C PHE A 80 -6.77 -7.89 -27.86
N LEU A 81 -6.48 -7.96 -29.16
CA LEU A 81 -7.50 -7.93 -30.21
C LEU A 81 -7.80 -9.38 -30.64
N THR A 82 -9.06 -9.78 -30.68
CA THR A 82 -9.45 -11.17 -30.93
C THR A 82 -10.62 -11.27 -31.89
N ALA A 83 -10.68 -12.33 -32.70
CA ALA A 83 -11.85 -12.62 -33.54
C ALA A 83 -12.98 -13.24 -32.70
N LYS A 84 -14.24 -13.01 -33.09
CA LYS A 84 -15.45 -13.43 -32.38
C LYS A 84 -15.58 -14.95 -32.14
N SER A 85 -14.82 -15.77 -32.88
CA SER A 85 -14.83 -17.25 -32.83
C SER A 85 -14.00 -17.83 -31.66
N GLU A 86 -13.19 -17.03 -30.96
CA GLU A 86 -12.18 -17.50 -30.00
C GLU A 86 -12.57 -17.36 -28.52
N LYS A 87 -13.86 -17.44 -28.21
CA LYS A 87 -14.36 -17.38 -26.81
C LYS A 87 -13.72 -18.40 -25.85
N VAL A 88 -13.12 -19.47 -26.36
CA VAL A 88 -12.45 -20.49 -25.54
C VAL A 88 -11.10 -19.99 -25.03
N ASP A 89 -10.44 -19.11 -25.75
CA ASP A 89 -9.10 -18.58 -25.43
C ASP A 89 -9.12 -17.38 -24.47
N PHE A 90 -10.29 -16.76 -24.25
CA PHE A 90 -10.46 -15.68 -23.27
C PHE A 90 -9.92 -16.03 -21.87
N ARG A 91 -10.24 -17.24 -21.37
CA ARG A 91 -9.75 -17.70 -20.06
C ARG A 91 -8.25 -17.94 -20.03
N LYS A 92 -7.68 -18.39 -21.17
CA LYS A 92 -6.24 -18.67 -21.28
C LYS A 92 -5.43 -17.39 -21.15
N GLY A 93 -5.78 -16.35 -21.87
CA GLY A 93 -5.04 -15.09 -21.84
C GLY A 93 -5.22 -14.31 -20.54
N MET A 94 -6.43 -14.33 -19.91
CA MET A 94 -6.61 -13.75 -18.56
C MET A 94 -5.74 -14.46 -17.52
N ASN A 95 -5.62 -15.80 -17.60
CA ASN A 95 -4.72 -16.57 -16.75
C ASN A 95 -3.23 -16.27 -17.02
N MET A 96 -2.88 -15.77 -18.21
CA MET A 96 -1.52 -15.37 -18.58
C MET A 96 -1.19 -13.92 -18.20
N GLY A 97 -2.17 -13.16 -17.69
CA GLY A 97 -1.96 -11.80 -17.17
C GLY A 97 -2.28 -10.68 -18.14
N ALA A 98 -3.09 -10.93 -19.19
CA ALA A 98 -3.64 -9.83 -20.01
C ALA A 98 -4.60 -8.97 -19.17
N ASP A 99 -4.60 -7.67 -19.45
CA ASP A 99 -5.45 -6.72 -18.74
C ASP A 99 -6.85 -6.62 -19.34
N ASP A 100 -6.97 -6.83 -20.65
CA ASP A 100 -8.24 -6.76 -21.38
C ASP A 100 -8.24 -7.49 -22.72
N TYR A 101 -9.47 -7.63 -23.28
CA TYR A 101 -9.74 -8.20 -24.61
C TYR A 101 -10.76 -7.36 -25.34
N LEU A 102 -10.49 -7.07 -26.60
CA LEU A 102 -11.41 -6.40 -27.50
C LEU A 102 -11.72 -7.32 -28.70
N THR A 103 -13.00 -7.63 -28.91
CA THR A 103 -13.43 -8.58 -29.95
C THR A 103 -13.70 -7.85 -31.27
N LYS A 104 -13.01 -8.24 -32.33
CA LYS A 104 -13.24 -7.72 -33.71
C LYS A 104 -14.55 -8.28 -34.28
N PRO A 105 -15.37 -7.49 -34.99
CA PRO A 105 -15.27 -6.03 -35.13
C PRO A 105 -15.71 -5.29 -33.83
N PHE A 106 -15.09 -4.16 -33.54
CA PHE A 106 -15.37 -3.28 -32.41
C PHE A 106 -15.63 -1.85 -32.92
N GLU A 107 -16.34 -1.08 -32.14
CA GLU A 107 -16.56 0.34 -32.37
C GLU A 107 -15.35 1.15 -31.85
N ASP A 108 -15.05 2.30 -32.48
CA ASP A 108 -13.94 3.18 -32.07
C ASP A 108 -14.03 3.57 -30.60
N THR A 109 -15.23 3.82 -30.10
CA THR A 109 -15.52 4.13 -28.70
C THR A 109 -15.15 2.99 -27.75
N GLU A 110 -15.41 1.73 -28.13
CA GLU A 110 -15.04 0.56 -27.30
C GLU A 110 -13.53 0.42 -27.16
N LEU A 111 -12.79 0.69 -28.27
CA LEU A 111 -11.31 0.69 -28.25
C LEU A 111 -10.78 1.80 -27.34
N LEU A 112 -11.27 3.03 -27.50
CA LEU A 112 -10.82 4.18 -26.70
C LEU A 112 -11.16 4.02 -25.23
N ASP A 113 -12.36 3.55 -24.89
CA ASP A 113 -12.79 3.28 -23.51
C ASP A 113 -11.91 2.21 -22.83
N ALA A 114 -11.56 1.14 -23.57
CA ALA A 114 -10.66 0.10 -23.07
C ALA A 114 -9.27 0.66 -22.76
N ILE A 115 -8.71 1.46 -23.69
CA ILE A 115 -7.40 2.09 -23.53
C ILE A 115 -7.38 3.08 -22.37
N GLU A 116 -8.34 4.01 -22.32
CA GLU A 116 -8.43 5.01 -21.26
C GLU A 116 -8.58 4.37 -19.88
N SER A 117 -9.42 3.35 -19.78
CA SER A 117 -9.61 2.60 -18.53
C SER A 117 -8.29 1.97 -18.05
N ARG A 118 -7.48 1.40 -18.94
CA ARG A 118 -6.20 0.75 -18.58
C ARG A 118 -5.09 1.75 -18.29
N LEU A 119 -4.99 2.83 -19.08
CA LEU A 119 -4.03 3.92 -18.82
C LEU A 119 -4.32 4.63 -17.50
N LYS A 120 -5.61 4.94 -17.22
CA LYS A 120 -6.03 5.54 -15.96
C LYS A 120 -5.71 4.63 -14.78
N LYS A 121 -5.94 3.32 -14.91
CA LYS A 121 -5.57 2.33 -13.89
C LYS A 121 -4.06 2.35 -13.60
N ARG A 122 -3.21 2.43 -14.65
CA ARG A 122 -1.74 2.52 -14.49
C ARG A 122 -1.28 3.83 -13.85
N GLU A 123 -1.93 4.94 -14.16
CA GLU A 123 -1.62 6.24 -13.52
C GLU A 123 -1.87 6.19 -12.02
N ILE A 124 -2.99 5.61 -11.61
CA ILE A 124 -3.35 5.45 -10.20
C ILE A 124 -2.33 4.58 -9.46
N VAL A 125 -1.83 3.50 -10.09
CA VAL A 125 -0.77 2.63 -9.53
C VAL A 125 0.54 3.37 -9.30
N ASN A 126 0.89 4.29 -10.23
CA ASN A 126 2.15 5.05 -10.19
C ASN A 126 2.01 6.41 -9.49
N THR A 127 0.83 6.77 -9.02
CA THR A 127 0.63 8.01 -8.26
C THR A 127 1.03 7.77 -6.81
N ASP A 128 2.10 8.45 -6.36
CA ASP A 128 2.40 8.57 -4.94
C ASP A 128 1.30 9.43 -4.29
N TYR A 129 0.27 8.76 -3.78
CA TYR A 129 -0.76 9.46 -2.99
C TYR A 129 -0.13 10.00 -1.72
N ALA A 130 -0.42 11.27 -1.42
CA ALA A 130 0.03 11.86 -0.18
C ALA A 130 -0.44 11.01 1.02
N GLN A 131 0.44 10.79 2.00
CA GLN A 131 0.11 10.05 3.23
C GLN A 131 -0.77 10.90 4.16
N ASN A 132 -1.91 11.39 3.63
CA ASN A 132 -2.88 12.19 4.34
C ASN A 132 -4.31 11.82 3.89
N TYR A 133 -5.31 12.43 4.53
CA TYR A 133 -6.73 12.18 4.23
C TYR A 133 -7.11 12.48 2.78
N GLU A 134 -6.53 13.51 2.18
CA GLU A 134 -6.80 13.90 0.79
C GLU A 134 -6.26 12.85 -0.17
N GLY A 135 -5.01 12.39 -0.01
CA GLY A 135 -4.42 11.33 -0.82
C GLY A 135 -5.19 10.01 -0.75
N ILE A 136 -5.77 9.69 0.41
CA ILE A 136 -6.64 8.51 0.55
C ILE A 136 -7.98 8.74 -0.12
N ASN A 137 -8.57 9.92 0.00
CA ASN A 137 -9.81 10.23 -0.71
C ASN A 137 -9.60 10.23 -2.21
N GLU A 138 -8.48 10.75 -2.72
CA GLU A 138 -8.09 10.66 -4.13
C GLU A 138 -7.93 9.20 -4.53
N PHE A 139 -7.12 8.43 -3.83
CA PHE A 139 -6.92 7.00 -4.09
C PHE A 139 -8.24 6.21 -4.11
N ILE A 140 -9.13 6.41 -3.13
CA ILE A 140 -10.41 5.70 -3.09
C ILE A 140 -11.38 6.23 -4.16
N THR A 141 -11.33 7.53 -4.48
CA THR A 141 -12.15 8.13 -5.55
C THR A 141 -11.71 7.56 -6.90
N ASP A 142 -10.43 7.44 -7.14
CA ASP A 142 -9.87 6.86 -8.35
C ASP A 142 -10.14 5.36 -8.45
N ALA A 143 -9.99 4.63 -7.36
CA ALA A 143 -10.35 3.21 -7.29
C ALA A 143 -11.85 2.97 -7.56
N ARG A 144 -12.74 3.87 -7.11
CA ARG A 144 -14.19 3.86 -7.41
C ARG A 144 -14.50 4.11 -8.89
N ALA A 145 -13.81 5.06 -9.51
CA ALA A 145 -14.01 5.38 -10.91
C ALA A 145 -13.67 4.18 -11.82
N ILE A 146 -12.63 3.39 -11.46
CA ILE A 146 -12.26 2.17 -12.18
C ILE A 146 -13.27 1.05 -11.95
N ALA A 147 -13.74 0.88 -10.72
CA ALA A 147 -14.57 -0.26 -10.33
C ALA A 147 -16.07 -0.10 -10.65
N LYS A 148 -16.51 1.04 -11.21
CA LYS A 148 -17.95 1.40 -11.38
C LYS A 148 -18.75 1.21 -10.06
N LEU A 149 -18.10 1.41 -8.92
CA LEU A 149 -18.70 1.22 -7.59
C LEU A 149 -19.50 2.47 -7.20
N HIS A 150 -20.63 2.68 -7.85
CA HIS A 150 -21.55 3.79 -7.58
C HIS A 150 -22.18 3.81 -6.16
N ASP A 151 -22.04 2.71 -5.40
CA ASP A 151 -22.72 2.52 -4.10
C ASP A 151 -21.82 2.66 -2.87
N LEU A 152 -20.54 3.03 -3.01
CA LEU A 152 -19.71 3.30 -1.84
C LEU A 152 -20.00 4.69 -1.31
N SER A 153 -20.66 4.76 -0.14
CA SER A 153 -21.13 6.01 0.46
C SER A 153 -20.01 7.07 0.57
N ASN A 154 -20.30 8.28 0.11
CA ASN A 154 -19.43 9.45 0.28
C ASN A 154 -19.31 9.88 1.76
N ASP A 155 -20.15 9.32 2.62
CA ASP A 155 -20.30 9.71 4.02
C ASP A 155 -19.56 8.69 4.91
N ARG A 156 -18.20 8.76 4.90
CA ARG A 156 -17.42 7.98 5.85
C ARG A 156 -17.62 8.53 7.24
N LYS A 157 -18.07 7.66 8.12
CA LYS A 157 -18.18 7.99 9.54
C LYS A 157 -16.80 8.37 10.07
N LYS A 158 -16.59 9.64 10.34
CA LYS A 158 -15.49 10.12 11.18
C LYS A 158 -15.90 9.93 12.63
N ARG A 159 -14.97 9.51 13.46
CA ARG A 159 -15.19 9.35 14.88
C ARG A 159 -14.01 9.88 15.67
N SER A 160 -14.31 10.76 16.62
CA SER A 160 -13.32 11.30 17.54
C SER A 160 -13.22 10.39 18.78
N TYR A 161 -12.00 10.17 19.23
CA TYR A 161 -11.66 9.39 20.40
C TYR A 161 -10.84 10.26 21.35
N GLN A 162 -11.26 10.33 22.60
CA GLN A 162 -10.47 10.98 23.62
C GLN A 162 -9.26 10.14 24.00
N LYS A 163 -8.22 10.78 24.51
CA LYS A 163 -7.05 10.09 25.07
C LYS A 163 -7.48 8.95 26.00
N LYS A 164 -6.88 7.77 25.85
CA LYS A 164 -7.18 6.51 26.56
C LYS A 164 -8.53 5.85 26.21
N SER A 165 -9.32 6.41 25.28
CA SER A 165 -10.53 5.71 24.81
C SER A 165 -10.15 4.47 24.03
N GLU A 166 -10.87 3.38 24.28
CA GLU A 166 -10.77 2.13 23.50
C GLU A 166 -11.46 2.28 22.16
N ILE A 167 -10.86 1.71 21.12
CA ILE A 167 -11.37 1.68 19.75
C ILE A 167 -11.98 0.31 19.48
N PHE A 168 -11.26 -0.75 19.81
CA PHE A 168 -11.75 -2.13 19.86
C PHE A 168 -10.98 -2.94 20.91
N ARG A 169 -11.54 -4.06 21.30
CA ARG A 169 -10.94 -5.00 22.26
C ARG A 169 -10.59 -6.33 21.61
N LYS A 170 -9.63 -7.03 22.19
CA LYS A 170 -9.39 -8.44 21.88
C LYS A 170 -10.70 -9.22 22.06
N GLY A 171 -11.06 -10.02 21.03
CA GLY A 171 -12.32 -10.79 21.00
C GLY A 171 -13.49 -10.07 20.29
N ASP A 172 -13.39 -8.77 20.01
CA ASP A 172 -14.41 -8.08 19.24
C ASP A 172 -14.36 -8.52 17.76
N LEU A 173 -15.52 -8.52 17.09
CA LEU A 173 -15.61 -8.79 15.65
C LEU A 173 -15.26 -7.53 14.84
N PRO A 174 -14.39 -7.63 13.82
CA PRO A 174 -13.99 -6.49 13.01
C PRO A 174 -15.11 -6.07 12.06
N ASN A 175 -15.57 -4.83 12.17
CA ASN A 175 -16.57 -4.22 11.32
C ASN A 175 -16.01 -3.11 10.43
N TYR A 176 -14.85 -2.58 10.77
CA TYR A 176 -14.23 -1.44 10.10
C TYR A 176 -12.74 -1.66 9.93
N LEU A 177 -12.20 -1.18 8.79
CA LEU A 177 -10.81 -0.78 8.66
C LEU A 177 -10.70 0.64 9.20
N PHE A 178 -9.71 0.91 10.02
CA PHE A 178 -9.47 2.23 10.59
C PHE A 178 -8.34 2.95 9.88
N PHE A 179 -8.51 4.24 9.70
CA PHE A 179 -7.50 5.15 9.19
C PHE A 179 -7.35 6.35 10.13
N VAL A 180 -6.11 6.68 10.50
CA VAL A 180 -5.82 7.77 11.42
C VAL A 180 -5.80 9.10 10.66
N LEU A 181 -6.79 9.96 10.92
CA LEU A 181 -6.89 11.31 10.37
C LEU A 181 -6.03 12.29 11.16
N ASP A 182 -6.04 12.14 12.49
CA ASP A 182 -5.26 12.95 13.42
C ASP A 182 -5.06 12.18 14.72
N GLY A 183 -3.99 12.49 15.44
CA GLY A 183 -3.64 11.85 16.72
C GLY A 183 -2.84 10.57 16.58
N LYS A 184 -2.82 9.76 17.64
CA LYS A 184 -2.05 8.51 17.73
C LYS A 184 -2.78 7.41 18.45
N ILE A 185 -2.67 6.21 17.89
CA ILE A 185 -3.33 5.00 18.35
C ILE A 185 -2.25 3.97 18.72
N LYS A 186 -2.48 3.21 19.78
CA LYS A 186 -1.70 2.00 20.12
C LYS A 186 -2.54 0.75 19.90
N GLU A 187 -1.95 -0.30 19.30
CA GLU A 187 -2.40 -1.69 19.46
C GLU A 187 -1.57 -2.36 20.53
N TYR A 188 -2.20 -3.20 21.36
CA TYR A 188 -1.53 -3.84 22.48
C TYR A 188 -2.13 -5.21 22.82
N LYS A 189 -1.30 -6.07 23.38
CA LYS A 189 -1.70 -7.35 24.00
C LYS A 189 -1.59 -7.23 25.52
N THR A 190 -2.54 -7.85 26.18
CA THR A 190 -2.53 -7.98 27.65
C THR A 190 -2.30 -9.43 28.00
N ASN A 191 -1.35 -9.71 28.93
CA ASN A 191 -1.13 -11.04 29.46
C ASN A 191 -2.13 -11.37 30.60
N GLU A 192 -2.04 -12.56 31.17
CA GLU A 192 -2.91 -13.02 32.26
C GLU A 192 -2.77 -12.19 33.54
N ASP A 193 -1.63 -11.57 33.77
CA ASP A 193 -1.37 -10.67 34.91
C ASP A 193 -1.85 -9.23 34.66
N GLY A 194 -2.49 -8.94 33.52
CA GLY A 194 -2.95 -7.60 33.17
C GLY A 194 -1.86 -6.66 32.64
N LYS A 195 -0.63 -7.16 32.38
CA LYS A 195 0.44 -6.34 31.82
C LYS A 195 0.27 -6.16 30.33
N GLU A 196 0.37 -4.95 29.87
CA GLU A 196 0.28 -4.60 28.46
C GLU A 196 1.65 -4.67 27.78
N LEU A 197 1.65 -5.11 26.53
CA LEU A 197 2.74 -4.96 25.57
C LEU A 197 2.17 -4.25 24.34
N ILE A 198 2.66 -3.04 24.05
CA ILE A 198 2.27 -2.31 22.84
C ILE A 198 2.91 -3.00 21.64
N THR A 199 2.10 -3.44 20.72
CA THR A 199 2.50 -4.21 19.52
C THR A 199 2.61 -3.33 18.27
N GLY A 200 1.94 -2.17 18.26
CA GLY A 200 2.00 -1.20 17.18
C GLY A 200 1.61 0.20 17.63
N ILE A 201 2.17 1.23 16.97
CA ILE A 201 1.75 2.62 17.10
C ILE A 201 1.44 3.15 15.71
N TYR A 202 0.28 3.78 15.58
CA TYR A 202 -0.26 4.32 14.35
C TYR A 202 -0.47 5.82 14.49
N GLY A 203 0.12 6.60 13.61
CA GLY A 203 -0.04 8.05 13.50
C GLY A 203 -0.88 8.46 12.31
N GLN A 204 -0.96 9.76 12.04
CA GLN A 204 -1.67 10.30 10.90
C GLN A 204 -1.21 9.63 9.58
N GLY A 205 -2.17 9.18 8.77
CA GLY A 205 -1.90 8.48 7.51
C GLY A 205 -1.79 6.96 7.62
N ASP A 206 -1.76 6.39 8.83
CA ASP A 206 -1.65 4.95 9.01
C ASP A 206 -3.02 4.25 8.99
N PHE A 207 -3.04 3.01 8.45
CA PHE A 207 -4.15 2.07 8.59
C PHE A 207 -3.88 1.06 9.71
N PHE A 208 -4.93 0.66 10.43
CA PHE A 208 -4.84 -0.40 11.43
C PHE A 208 -6.15 -1.21 11.55
N GLY A 209 -6.10 -2.33 12.24
CA GLY A 209 -7.24 -3.23 12.43
C GLY A 209 -7.57 -4.10 11.20
N TYR A 210 -6.74 -4.11 10.15
CA TYR A 210 -6.97 -4.86 8.91
C TYR A 210 -6.64 -6.35 9.02
N GLU A 211 -5.79 -6.78 9.95
CA GLU A 211 -5.42 -8.19 10.10
C GLU A 211 -6.65 -9.05 10.40
N ALA A 212 -7.42 -8.70 11.43
CA ALA A 212 -8.64 -9.41 11.81
C ALA A 212 -9.71 -9.39 10.71
N LEU A 213 -9.79 -8.28 9.94
CA LEU A 213 -10.67 -8.20 8.76
C LEU A 213 -10.27 -9.23 7.70
N LEU A 214 -8.98 -9.27 7.32
CA LEU A 214 -8.45 -10.15 6.29
C LEU A 214 -8.53 -11.62 6.69
N GLU A 215 -8.25 -11.93 7.96
CA GLU A 215 -8.39 -13.28 8.51
C GLU A 215 -9.85 -13.70 8.72
N ASN A 216 -10.79 -12.77 8.63
CA ASN A 216 -12.19 -12.96 9.00
C ASN A 216 -12.35 -13.57 10.39
N SER A 217 -11.57 -13.08 11.35
CA SER A 217 -11.47 -13.54 12.74
C SER A 217 -11.71 -12.39 13.72
N GLU A 218 -11.83 -12.70 15.00
CA GLU A 218 -11.87 -11.71 16.07
C GLU A 218 -10.52 -10.99 16.21
N TYR A 219 -10.54 -9.75 16.75
CA TYR A 219 -9.30 -9.05 17.08
C TYR A 219 -8.48 -9.84 18.10
N ARG A 220 -7.20 -10.06 17.81
CA ARG A 220 -6.25 -10.73 18.71
C ARG A 220 -5.57 -9.77 19.69
N GLU A 221 -5.73 -8.48 19.45
CA GLU A 221 -5.14 -7.36 20.18
C GLU A 221 -6.23 -6.34 20.47
N SER A 222 -5.99 -5.43 21.42
CA SER A 222 -6.85 -4.28 21.68
C SER A 222 -6.23 -3.03 21.12
N ALA A 223 -7.04 -2.01 20.79
CA ALA A 223 -6.56 -0.71 20.36
C ALA A 223 -7.15 0.44 21.19
N SER A 224 -6.31 1.43 21.50
CA SER A 224 -6.73 2.64 22.24
C SER A 224 -5.97 3.88 21.80
N ALA A 225 -6.57 5.05 22.03
CA ALA A 225 -5.97 6.33 21.70
C ALA A 225 -4.90 6.76 22.71
N ILE A 226 -3.68 7.05 22.25
CA ILE A 226 -2.59 7.61 23.08
C ILE A 226 -2.86 9.08 23.41
N GLU A 227 -3.45 9.79 22.48
CA GLU A 227 -3.86 11.20 22.58
C GLU A 227 -5.25 11.38 21.94
N ASN A 228 -5.84 12.57 22.00
CA ASN A 228 -7.09 12.83 21.33
C ASN A 228 -6.88 12.59 19.82
N SER A 229 -7.73 11.78 19.23
CA SER A 229 -7.54 11.28 17.88
C SER A 229 -8.83 11.31 17.08
N GLU A 230 -8.72 11.52 15.77
CA GLU A 230 -9.82 11.41 14.81
C GLU A 230 -9.54 10.26 13.83
N LEU A 231 -10.50 9.37 13.67
CA LEU A 231 -10.41 8.21 12.78
C LEU A 231 -11.49 8.25 11.70
N ALA A 232 -11.12 7.87 10.48
CA ALA A 232 -12.09 7.49 9.47
C ALA A 232 -12.36 5.98 9.58
N LEU A 233 -13.64 5.60 9.58
CA LEU A 233 -14.11 4.23 9.66
C LEU A 233 -14.54 3.77 8.28
N ILE A 234 -13.82 2.81 7.72
CA ILE A 234 -14.11 2.21 6.40
C ILE A 234 -14.83 0.89 6.65
N PRO A 235 -16.12 0.75 6.29
CA PRO A 235 -16.87 -0.48 6.52
C PRO A 235 -16.21 -1.71 5.91
N LYS A 236 -16.29 -2.85 6.60
CA LYS A 236 -15.75 -4.14 6.15
C LYS A 236 -16.15 -4.47 4.69
N LYS A 237 -17.41 -4.25 4.34
CA LYS A 237 -17.92 -4.49 2.98
C LYS A 237 -17.19 -3.65 1.93
N ASP A 238 -16.95 -2.37 2.22
CA ASP A 238 -16.30 -1.43 1.32
C ASP A 238 -14.81 -1.80 1.15
N PHE A 239 -14.15 -2.16 2.25
CA PHE A 239 -12.77 -2.63 2.25
C PHE A 239 -12.59 -3.87 1.36
N PHE A 240 -13.43 -4.90 1.53
CA PHE A 240 -13.34 -6.10 0.70
C PHE A 240 -13.72 -5.85 -0.75
N SER A 241 -14.70 -4.99 -1.00
CA SER A 241 -15.03 -4.57 -2.37
C SER A 241 -13.82 -3.96 -3.07
N LEU A 242 -13.06 -3.09 -2.39
CA LEU A 242 -11.83 -2.49 -2.92
C LEU A 242 -10.75 -3.53 -3.18
N ILE A 243 -10.48 -4.42 -2.23
CA ILE A 243 -9.44 -5.47 -2.39
C ILE A 243 -9.77 -6.42 -3.54
N TYR A 244 -11.02 -6.86 -3.68
CA TYR A 244 -11.38 -7.82 -4.72
C TYR A 244 -11.52 -7.22 -6.11
N THR A 245 -11.79 -5.92 -6.21
CA THR A 245 -11.97 -5.26 -7.51
C THR A 245 -10.73 -4.53 -7.99
N ASN A 246 -9.80 -4.20 -7.10
CA ASN A 246 -8.60 -3.47 -7.43
C ASN A 246 -7.34 -4.21 -6.95
N ARG A 247 -6.62 -4.80 -7.91
CA ARG A 247 -5.39 -5.57 -7.65
C ARG A 247 -4.32 -4.74 -6.95
N ASP A 248 -4.26 -3.45 -7.23
CA ASP A 248 -3.21 -2.58 -6.70
C ASP A 248 -3.46 -2.24 -5.23
N VAL A 249 -4.74 -2.04 -4.87
CA VAL A 249 -5.15 -1.97 -3.46
C VAL A 249 -4.77 -3.26 -2.73
N ALA A 250 -5.07 -4.42 -3.32
CA ALA A 250 -4.70 -5.70 -2.74
C ALA A 250 -3.18 -5.84 -2.56
N ASN A 251 -2.39 -5.48 -3.58
CA ASN A 251 -0.92 -5.50 -3.51
C ASN A 251 -0.39 -4.59 -2.41
N LYS A 252 -0.96 -3.40 -2.24
CA LYS A 252 -0.55 -2.47 -1.17
C LYS A 252 -0.81 -3.06 0.23
N PHE A 253 -1.95 -3.69 0.44
CA PHE A 253 -2.22 -4.37 1.72
C PHE A 253 -1.33 -5.61 1.93
N ILE A 254 -0.99 -6.35 0.87
CA ILE A 254 -0.01 -7.46 0.94
C ILE A 254 1.38 -6.92 1.35
N GLU A 255 1.83 -5.81 0.76
CA GLU A 255 3.08 -5.14 1.12
C GLU A 255 3.07 -4.69 2.59
N MET A 256 1.99 -4.05 3.04
CA MET A 256 1.81 -3.64 4.44
C MET A 256 1.87 -4.84 5.41
N LEU A 257 1.23 -5.96 5.07
CA LEU A 257 1.29 -7.20 5.86
C LEU A 257 2.71 -7.77 5.90
N SER A 258 3.41 -7.80 4.77
CA SER A 258 4.79 -8.28 4.67
C SER A 258 5.73 -7.44 5.55
N ASN A 259 5.62 -6.12 5.47
CA ASN A 259 6.40 -5.20 6.29
C ASN A 259 6.11 -5.40 7.79
N LYS A 260 4.83 -5.55 8.15
CA LYS A 260 4.44 -5.79 9.56
C LYS A 260 4.99 -7.12 10.11
N VAL A 261 5.10 -8.16 9.27
CA VAL A 261 5.75 -9.44 9.67
C VAL A 261 7.22 -9.20 9.95
N SER A 262 7.95 -8.51 9.06
CA SER A 262 9.38 -8.20 9.24
C SER A 262 9.63 -7.34 10.48
N GLU A 263 8.80 -6.33 10.72
CA GLU A 263 8.87 -5.49 11.93
C GLU A 263 8.64 -6.32 13.22
N LYS A 264 7.68 -7.25 13.20
CA LYS A 264 7.44 -8.14 14.35
C LYS A 264 8.61 -9.10 14.61
N GLU A 265 9.25 -9.63 13.55
CA GLU A 265 10.45 -10.48 13.68
C GLU A 265 11.62 -9.69 14.27
N GLU A 266 11.92 -8.50 13.75
CA GLU A 266 12.97 -7.63 14.27
C GLU A 266 12.73 -7.26 15.73
N ARG A 267 11.48 -6.95 16.08
CA ARG A 267 11.10 -6.66 17.45
C ARG A 267 11.31 -7.84 18.40
N LEU A 268 11.05 -9.08 17.96
CA LEU A 268 11.34 -10.28 18.76
C LEU A 268 12.85 -10.41 19.03
N LEU A 269 13.70 -10.16 18.01
CA LEU A 269 15.15 -10.14 18.17
C LEU A 269 15.58 -9.06 19.16
N ASN A 270 15.01 -7.85 19.05
CA ASN A 270 15.31 -6.74 19.95
C ASN A 270 14.89 -7.03 21.39
N LEU A 271 13.75 -7.68 21.63
CA LEU A 271 13.32 -8.10 22.96
C LEU A 271 14.25 -9.18 23.56
N ALA A 272 14.78 -10.08 22.72
CA ALA A 272 15.63 -11.17 23.17
C ALA A 272 17.07 -10.74 23.47
N TYR A 273 17.63 -9.82 22.68
CA TYR A 273 19.07 -9.54 22.69
C TYR A 273 19.44 -8.10 23.08
N ASN A 274 18.53 -7.12 22.93
CA ASN A 274 18.85 -5.74 23.24
C ASN A 274 18.62 -5.43 24.74
N SER A 275 19.49 -4.63 25.31
CA SER A 275 19.34 -4.10 26.66
C SER A 275 18.10 -3.19 26.78
N VAL A 276 17.60 -2.99 28.00
CA VAL A 276 16.51 -2.02 28.24
C VAL A 276 16.87 -0.62 27.73
N ARG A 277 18.14 -0.23 27.86
CA ARG A 277 18.64 1.06 27.36
C ARG A 277 18.50 1.18 25.84
N GLN A 278 18.91 0.16 25.08
CA GLN A 278 18.79 0.12 23.63
C GLN A 278 17.34 0.12 23.18
N ARG A 279 16.50 -0.72 23.78
CA ARG A 279 15.05 -0.77 23.47
C ARG A 279 14.34 0.54 23.79
N THR A 280 14.78 1.27 24.85
CA THR A 280 14.24 2.59 25.16
C THR A 280 14.68 3.62 24.12
N ALA A 281 15.92 3.55 23.64
CA ALA A 281 16.40 4.42 22.55
C ALA A 281 15.62 4.19 21.25
N GLU A 282 15.40 2.94 20.89
CA GLU A 282 14.60 2.53 19.72
C GLU A 282 13.14 3.02 19.83
N ALA A 283 12.49 2.81 20.99
CA ALA A 283 11.14 3.29 21.22
C ALA A 283 11.02 4.82 21.09
N LEU A 284 12.02 5.57 21.57
CA LEU A 284 12.06 7.04 21.43
C LEU A 284 12.24 7.47 19.97
N LEU A 285 13.07 6.76 19.18
CA LEU A 285 13.25 7.06 17.74
C LEU A 285 11.96 6.75 16.96
N THR A 286 11.34 5.59 17.17
CA THR A 286 10.04 5.25 16.56
C THR A 286 8.98 6.30 16.86
N LEU A 287 8.91 6.78 18.09
CA LEU A 287 7.99 7.86 18.45
C LEU A 287 8.37 9.17 17.78
N PHE A 288 9.65 9.52 17.74
CA PHE A 288 10.13 10.75 17.10
C PHE A 288 9.72 10.79 15.62
N GLU A 289 9.87 9.70 14.89
CA GLU A 289 9.41 9.55 13.50
C GLU A 289 7.88 9.69 13.39
N LYS A 290 7.13 9.02 14.27
CA LYS A 290 5.65 9.10 14.31
C LYS A 290 5.12 10.48 14.75
N TYR A 291 5.97 11.36 15.29
CA TYR A 291 5.67 12.75 15.57
C TYR A 291 6.21 13.70 14.47
N ASP A 292 6.40 13.21 13.21
CA ASP A 292 6.89 13.96 12.05
C ASP A 292 8.25 14.64 12.32
N ASN A 293 9.13 13.95 13.04
CA ASN A 293 10.41 14.45 13.51
C ASN A 293 10.31 15.73 14.38
N LYS A 294 9.14 15.97 14.99
CA LYS A 294 9.00 17.02 15.99
C LYS A 294 9.75 16.60 17.26
N PRO A 295 10.53 17.49 17.87
CA PRO A 295 11.38 17.11 18.99
C PRO A 295 10.60 16.70 20.25
N GLU A 296 9.32 17.12 20.40
CA GLU A 296 8.50 16.87 21.58
C GLU A 296 7.57 15.66 21.42
N ILE A 297 7.78 14.65 22.25
CA ILE A 297 7.00 13.41 22.31
C ILE A 297 6.10 13.45 23.55
N SER A 298 4.80 13.30 23.33
CA SER A 298 3.80 13.22 24.42
C SER A 298 3.36 11.77 24.62
N ILE A 299 4.03 11.07 25.54
CA ILE A 299 3.70 9.68 25.89
C ILE A 299 3.80 9.49 27.41
N SER A 300 2.90 8.65 27.99
CA SER A 300 3.02 8.28 29.39
C SER A 300 4.23 7.38 29.63
N ARG A 301 4.77 7.39 30.87
CA ARG A 301 5.89 6.49 31.23
C ARG A 301 5.49 5.03 31.18
N ASP A 302 4.23 4.74 31.48
CA ASP A 302 3.66 3.39 31.40
C ASP A 302 3.55 2.93 29.95
N ASP A 303 3.00 3.75 29.03
CA ASP A 303 2.94 3.40 27.62
C ASP A 303 4.35 3.20 27.03
N LEU A 304 5.32 4.04 27.42
CA LEU A 304 6.71 3.86 26.97
C LEU A 304 7.30 2.54 27.51
N ALA A 305 7.01 2.20 28.78
CA ALA A 305 7.46 0.93 29.36
C ALA A 305 6.80 -0.28 28.65
N HIS A 306 5.52 -0.16 28.30
CA HIS A 306 4.80 -1.16 27.52
C HIS A 306 5.34 -1.30 26.08
N MET A 307 5.86 -0.22 25.47
CA MET A 307 6.58 -0.30 24.20
C MET A 307 7.91 -1.03 24.32
N VAL A 308 8.67 -0.68 25.35
CA VAL A 308 10.00 -1.26 25.63
C VAL A 308 9.91 -2.71 26.10
N GLY A 309 8.76 -3.14 26.62
CA GLY A 309 8.54 -4.47 27.19
C GLY A 309 9.31 -4.66 28.50
N THR A 310 9.20 -3.69 29.43
CA THR A 310 9.87 -3.71 30.73
C THR A 310 9.03 -2.98 31.80
N ALA A 311 9.50 -2.98 33.05
CA ALA A 311 8.86 -2.24 34.13
C ALA A 311 9.06 -0.72 33.97
N THR A 312 8.07 0.07 34.41
CA THR A 312 8.06 1.54 34.33
C THR A 312 9.27 2.15 35.02
N GLU A 313 9.67 1.60 36.19
CA GLU A 313 10.84 2.06 36.96
C GLU A 313 12.14 1.93 36.14
N SER A 314 12.28 0.85 35.36
CA SER A 314 13.45 0.63 34.50
C SER A 314 13.55 1.67 33.40
N VAL A 315 12.42 2.01 32.78
CA VAL A 315 12.38 3.08 31.76
C VAL A 315 12.67 4.44 32.38
N ILE A 316 12.09 4.76 33.56
CA ILE A 316 12.36 6.03 34.24
C ILE A 316 13.84 6.20 34.52
N ARG A 317 14.54 5.13 34.95
CA ARG A 317 15.99 5.16 35.19
C ARG A 317 16.76 5.46 33.90
N VAL A 318 16.45 4.76 32.80
CA VAL A 318 17.10 4.98 31.51
C VAL A 318 16.83 6.40 30.98
N LEU A 319 15.61 6.91 31.14
CA LEU A 319 15.30 8.30 30.76
C LEU A 319 16.08 9.33 31.60
N SER A 320 16.34 9.04 32.88
CA SER A 320 17.21 9.89 33.72
C SER A 320 18.65 9.89 33.17
N ASP A 321 19.20 8.70 32.85
CA ASP A 321 20.52 8.58 32.25
C ASP A 321 20.61 9.35 30.93
N PHE A 322 19.61 9.23 30.04
CA PHE A 322 19.58 9.96 28.77
C PHE A 322 19.48 11.49 28.95
N LYS A 323 18.77 11.93 30.00
CA LYS A 323 18.70 13.34 30.36
C LYS A 323 20.05 13.84 30.85
N ASP A 324 20.74 13.10 31.74
CA ASP A 324 22.05 13.47 32.31
C ASP A 324 23.13 13.51 31.22
N GLU A 325 23.00 12.67 30.19
CA GLU A 325 23.85 12.68 28.98
C GLU A 325 23.43 13.74 27.94
N ASN A 326 22.42 14.57 28.23
CA ASN A 326 21.86 15.56 27.32
C ASN A 326 21.34 14.98 25.97
N VAL A 327 20.99 13.69 25.91
CA VAL A 327 20.39 13.07 24.72
C VAL A 327 18.95 13.50 24.56
N ILE A 328 18.24 13.59 25.71
CA ILE A 328 16.86 14.04 25.80
C ILE A 328 16.70 15.14 26.86
N GLU A 329 15.59 15.86 26.77
CA GLU A 329 15.11 16.78 27.78
C GLU A 329 13.70 16.38 28.21
N ILE A 330 13.34 16.57 29.48
CA ILE A 330 12.02 16.26 30.02
C ILE A 330 11.43 17.54 30.58
N GLN A 331 10.38 18.05 29.94
CA GLN A 331 9.67 19.27 30.37
C GLN A 331 8.15 19.01 30.40
N SER A 332 7.51 19.35 31.50
CA SER A 332 6.05 19.25 31.68
C SER A 332 5.47 17.89 31.29
N GLY A 333 6.20 16.80 31.57
CA GLY A 333 5.79 15.43 31.24
C GLY A 333 6.09 14.97 29.81
N LYS A 334 6.45 15.88 28.90
CA LYS A 334 6.88 15.59 27.54
C LYS A 334 8.36 15.26 27.48
N ILE A 335 8.75 14.42 26.53
CA ILE A 335 10.15 14.07 26.22
C ILE A 335 10.54 14.83 24.96
N ARG A 336 11.62 15.60 25.04
CA ARG A 336 12.21 16.25 23.87
C ARG A 336 13.48 15.51 23.50
N VAL A 337 13.57 15.05 22.25
CA VAL A 337 14.79 14.43 21.71
C VAL A 337 15.70 15.52 21.17
N ASN A 338 16.86 15.68 21.81
CA ASN A 338 17.84 16.70 21.40
C ASN A 338 18.79 16.19 20.32
N TYR A 339 19.19 14.92 20.40
CA TYR A 339 20.17 14.31 19.50
C TYR A 339 19.70 12.92 19.04
N PRO A 340 18.87 12.81 17.96
CA PRO A 340 18.46 11.51 17.41
C PRO A 340 19.62 10.60 17.05
N ASP A 341 20.69 11.14 16.46
CA ASP A 341 21.88 10.38 16.08
C ASP A 341 22.56 9.65 17.25
N LYS A 342 22.51 10.23 18.47
CA LYS A 342 23.02 9.55 19.66
C LYS A 342 22.15 8.36 20.07
N LEU A 343 20.83 8.44 19.90
CA LEU A 343 19.93 7.30 20.12
C LEU A 343 20.26 6.18 19.14
N GLU A 344 20.49 6.50 17.85
CA GLU A 344 20.91 5.52 16.86
C GLU A 344 22.25 4.85 17.23
N GLN A 345 23.23 5.61 17.70
CA GLN A 345 24.50 5.07 18.15
C GLN A 345 24.34 4.09 19.32
N ILE A 346 23.45 4.39 20.28
CA ILE A 346 23.16 3.50 21.41
C ILE A 346 22.59 2.16 20.93
N ILE A 347 21.73 2.17 19.91
CA ILE A 347 21.14 0.96 19.33
C ILE A 347 22.21 0.12 18.65
N ARG A 348 23.10 0.74 17.87
CA ARG A 348 24.14 0.06 17.06
C ARG A 348 25.31 -0.49 17.87
N TRP A 349 25.51 -0.10 19.14
CA TRP A 349 26.71 -0.43 19.93
C TRP A 349 27.01 -1.94 20.11
N ASN A 350 26.05 -2.84 19.88
CA ASN A 350 26.26 -4.29 20.00
C ASN A 350 26.85 -4.98 18.76
N PHE A 351 26.92 -4.32 17.61
CA PHE A 351 27.47 -4.92 16.37
C PHE A 351 28.97 -4.74 16.20
N ALA A 352 29.67 -4.18 17.19
CA ALA A 352 31.11 -3.89 17.16
C ALA A 352 31.95 -4.74 18.12
N ARG A 353 31.46 -5.91 18.57
CA ARG A 353 32.27 -6.89 19.33
C ARG A 353 32.21 -8.27 18.75
#